data_e68d35980531fbcb2f40b28ad96d43af
#
_entry.id   e68d35980531fbcb2f40b28ad96d43af
#
_cell.length_a   1.000
_cell.length_b   1.000
_cell.length_c   1.000
_cell.angle_alpha   90.00
_cell.angle_beta   90.00
_cell.angle_gamma   90.00
#
_symmetry.space_group_name_H-M   'P 1'
#
loop_
_entity.id
_entity.type
_entity.pdbx_description
1 polymer ?
#
loop_
_entity_poly.entity_id
_entity_poly.type
_entity_poly.pdbx_seq_one_letter_code
_entity_poly.pdbx_strand_id
1 'polypeptide(L)'
;MKSLKSMLRICSGVLLVMLFCLSLSCPTYATDTKPPIKVFIDGTALKMDVSPVLKDGRTLVPFRSIGEALTAQVNWDESAKKVTLTLGDKTVQLVIGDTKAYVNGEAKTLDVPAMLVEGRTMVPLRFIGESLEAFVEWNGELRRIDITTGPAPAVQQSLSQVMVYISVDYLDDWGQLLPDFRQTAGMDDETNSYYLKLMSQPGLAGKTLGIVYDYVGMRVVDGPVEKDGITWWKLEGHGKSGWADERLLVEMEGEWDSQVESAIAWAIEKTGSPDYSYKCLGFVQDAYRNGGITLTGLPWGTAKNAATIFKAETNKDKVVPRGAAVFYNWEGTLGGTTQNWGHVGIALQTGKYDEIDVISAFDYVYIESGGYLAYGMNMDYIGWTWVFKKK
;
A
#
# COMPACT_ATOMS: atom_id res chain seq x y z
N MET A 1 -26.80 32.96 -64.62
CA MET A 1 -26.12 31.68 -64.28
C MET A 1 -24.74 31.80 -63.63
N LYS A 2 -24.20 33.03 -63.44
CA LYS A 2 -22.87 33.20 -62.77
C LYS A 2 -22.94 33.42 -61.22
N SER A 3 -24.13 33.71 -60.68
CA SER A 3 -24.31 33.98 -59.24
C SER A 3 -24.41 32.74 -58.36
N LEU A 4 -24.93 31.63 -58.89
CA LEU A 4 -25.17 30.42 -58.08
C LEU A 4 -23.88 29.60 -57.77
N LYS A 5 -22.86 29.69 -58.65
CA LYS A 5 -21.59 28.99 -58.45
C LYS A 5 -20.66 29.67 -57.44
N SER A 6 -20.81 30.99 -57.19
CA SER A 6 -20.03 31.70 -56.18
C SER A 6 -20.57 31.47 -54.76
N MET A 7 -21.90 31.34 -54.59
CA MET A 7 -22.50 31.03 -53.31
C MET A 7 -22.21 29.59 -52.83
N LEU A 8 -22.14 28.63 -53.78
CA LEU A 8 -21.82 27.23 -53.42
C LEU A 8 -20.38 27.03 -52.95
N ARG A 9 -19.44 27.88 -53.43
CA ARG A 9 -18.03 27.83 -53.00
C ARG A 9 -17.82 28.46 -51.64
N ILE A 10 -18.60 29.44 -51.24
CA ILE A 10 -18.54 30.09 -49.94
C ILE A 10 -19.13 29.17 -48.85
N CYS A 11 -20.27 28.50 -49.15
CA CYS A 11 -20.87 27.53 -48.20
C CYS A 11 -19.97 26.30 -47.99
N SER A 12 -19.24 25.84 -49.03
CA SER A 12 -18.34 24.69 -48.88
C SER A 12 -17.10 25.02 -48.04
N GLY A 13 -16.58 26.26 -48.11
CA GLY A 13 -15.46 26.71 -47.29
C GLY A 13 -15.81 26.89 -45.81
N VAL A 14 -16.99 27.45 -45.52
CA VAL A 14 -17.46 27.62 -44.14
C VAL A 14 -17.79 26.28 -43.47
N LEU A 15 -18.32 25.32 -44.23
CA LEU A 15 -18.58 23.97 -43.71
C LEU A 15 -17.28 23.21 -43.40
N LEU A 16 -16.21 23.39 -44.20
CA LEU A 16 -14.92 22.75 -43.98
C LEU A 16 -14.19 23.36 -42.77
N VAL A 17 -14.32 24.66 -42.52
CA VAL A 17 -13.76 25.33 -41.35
C VAL A 17 -14.52 24.95 -40.07
N MET A 18 -15.85 24.77 -40.12
CA MET A 18 -16.61 24.28 -38.97
C MET A 18 -16.32 22.80 -38.63
N LEU A 19 -16.08 21.94 -39.63
CA LEU A 19 -15.66 20.54 -39.37
C LEU A 19 -14.22 20.47 -38.83
N PHE A 20 -13.33 21.42 -39.15
CA PHE A 20 -11.98 21.44 -38.62
C PHE A 20 -11.91 21.96 -37.17
N CYS A 21 -12.85 22.83 -36.77
CA CYS A 21 -12.95 23.29 -35.37
C CYS A 21 -13.55 22.23 -34.41
N LEU A 22 -14.22 21.19 -34.90
CA LEU A 22 -14.79 20.10 -34.08
C LEU A 22 -13.77 18.99 -33.74
N SER A 23 -12.57 19.03 -34.32
CA SER A 23 -11.49 18.05 -34.06
C SER A 23 -10.38 18.57 -33.13
N LEU A 24 -10.52 19.76 -32.58
CA LEU A 24 -9.69 20.19 -31.45
C LEU A 24 -10.22 19.55 -30.18
N SER A 25 -9.85 18.27 -30.00
CA SER A 25 -9.90 17.62 -28.69
C SER A 25 -9.05 18.46 -27.74
N CYS A 26 -9.71 19.30 -26.95
CA CYS A 26 -9.04 19.93 -25.81
C CYS A 26 -8.43 18.78 -24.99
N PRO A 27 -7.13 18.77 -24.71
CA PRO A 27 -6.60 17.80 -23.79
C PRO A 27 -7.29 18.06 -22.47
N THR A 28 -8.20 17.17 -22.08
CA THR A 28 -8.67 17.09 -20.71
C THR A 28 -7.43 16.74 -19.89
N TYR A 29 -6.83 17.73 -19.26
CA TYR A 29 -5.91 17.48 -18.17
C TYR A 29 -6.72 16.73 -17.13
N ALA A 30 -6.45 15.44 -16.99
CA ALA A 30 -6.91 14.68 -15.84
C ALA A 30 -6.28 15.39 -14.63
N THR A 31 -7.09 16.15 -13.92
CA THR A 31 -6.69 16.64 -12.60
C THR A 31 -6.48 15.40 -11.76
N ASP A 32 -5.27 15.25 -11.22
CA ASP A 32 -4.95 14.19 -10.27
C ASP A 32 -6.00 14.27 -9.13
N THR A 33 -6.96 13.34 -9.14
CA THR A 33 -8.10 13.34 -8.24
C THR A 33 -7.78 12.60 -6.94
N LYS A 34 -6.50 12.35 -6.66
CA LYS A 34 -6.10 11.73 -5.40
C LYS A 34 -6.51 12.63 -4.23
N PRO A 35 -7.18 12.10 -3.20
CA PRO A 35 -7.59 12.91 -2.06
C PRO A 35 -6.38 13.57 -1.38
N PRO A 36 -6.55 14.75 -0.74
CA PRO A 36 -5.45 15.43 -0.07
C PRO A 36 -4.88 14.58 1.07
N ILE A 37 -3.56 14.70 1.28
CA ILE A 37 -2.89 14.05 2.40
C ILE A 37 -3.39 14.67 3.71
N LYS A 38 -3.83 13.82 4.64
CA LYS A 38 -4.27 14.23 5.98
C LYS A 38 -3.18 13.91 7.00
N VAL A 39 -2.96 14.81 7.96
CA VAL A 39 -2.00 14.61 9.06
C VAL A 39 -2.76 14.55 10.38
N PHE A 40 -2.41 13.59 11.21
CA PHE A 40 -2.93 13.44 12.56
C PHE A 40 -1.76 13.50 13.55
N ILE A 41 -1.98 14.12 14.70
CA ILE A 41 -1.04 14.11 15.82
C ILE A 41 -1.78 13.55 17.01
N ASP A 42 -1.28 12.47 17.58
CA ASP A 42 -1.89 11.71 18.68
C ASP A 42 -3.40 11.44 18.42
N GLY A 43 -3.71 10.99 17.19
CA GLY A 43 -5.06 10.66 16.74
C GLY A 43 -5.95 11.87 16.38
N THR A 44 -5.47 13.10 16.60
CA THR A 44 -6.22 14.32 16.30
C THR A 44 -5.84 14.91 14.94
N ALA A 45 -6.83 15.14 14.07
CA ALA A 45 -6.58 15.69 12.74
C ALA A 45 -5.98 17.09 12.80
N LEU A 46 -4.82 17.30 12.20
CA LEU A 46 -4.14 18.59 12.12
C LEU A 46 -4.73 19.42 10.97
N LYS A 47 -5.19 20.62 11.31
CA LYS A 47 -5.58 21.63 10.32
C LYS A 47 -4.35 22.38 9.85
N MET A 48 -4.11 22.39 8.56
CA MET A 48 -3.00 23.09 7.91
C MET A 48 -3.56 24.07 6.88
N ASP A 49 -2.91 25.19 6.73
CA ASP A 49 -3.23 26.20 5.72
C ASP A 49 -2.71 25.86 4.32
N VAL A 50 -1.64 25.07 4.25
CA VAL A 50 -1.10 24.45 3.02
C VAL A 50 -1.05 22.95 3.21
N SER A 51 -1.59 22.21 2.24
CA SER A 51 -1.58 20.74 2.27
C SER A 51 -0.18 20.18 2.11
N PRO A 52 0.12 19.01 2.70
CA PRO A 52 1.35 18.27 2.41
C PRO A 52 1.50 18.00 0.91
N VAL A 53 2.74 18.02 0.42
CA VAL A 53 3.05 17.76 -0.99
C VAL A 53 4.04 16.60 -1.11
N LEU A 54 3.88 15.80 -2.16
CA LEU A 54 4.87 14.78 -2.54
C LEU A 54 5.90 15.42 -3.46
N LYS A 55 7.17 15.28 -3.13
CA LYS A 55 8.30 15.77 -3.91
C LYS A 55 9.43 14.75 -3.88
N ASP A 56 9.82 14.24 -5.04
CA ASP A 56 10.91 13.26 -5.19
C ASP A 56 10.76 12.05 -4.25
N GLY A 57 9.52 11.52 -4.15
CA GLY A 57 9.20 10.38 -3.29
C GLY A 57 9.18 10.69 -1.77
N ARG A 58 9.22 11.96 -1.39
CA ARG A 58 9.14 12.37 0.03
C ARG A 58 7.94 13.28 0.28
N THR A 59 7.26 13.05 1.38
CA THR A 59 6.18 13.93 1.83
C THR A 59 6.77 15.14 2.53
N LEU A 60 6.51 16.32 1.98
CA LEU A 60 6.87 17.60 2.58
C LEU A 60 5.64 18.19 3.30
N VAL A 61 5.85 18.70 4.50
CA VAL A 61 4.81 19.27 5.35
C VAL A 61 5.15 20.70 5.78
N PRO A 62 4.14 21.55 6.07
CA PRO A 62 4.38 22.89 6.59
C PRO A 62 5.10 22.82 7.94
N PHE A 63 6.34 23.27 7.99
CA PHE A 63 7.21 23.19 9.17
C PHE A 63 6.56 23.81 10.42
N ARG A 64 5.93 24.99 10.27
CA ARG A 64 5.29 25.69 11.38
C ARG A 64 4.11 24.91 11.93
N SER A 65 3.21 24.43 11.06
CA SER A 65 2.00 23.72 11.50
C SER A 65 2.34 22.44 12.28
N ILE A 66 3.37 21.70 11.85
CA ILE A 66 3.84 20.52 12.59
C ILE A 66 4.52 20.93 13.90
N GLY A 67 5.43 21.92 13.87
CA GLY A 67 6.15 22.36 15.06
C GLY A 67 5.21 22.88 16.16
N GLU A 68 4.26 23.75 15.82
CA GLU A 68 3.29 24.29 16.77
C GLU A 68 2.37 23.22 17.35
N ALA A 69 1.94 22.26 16.50
CA ALA A 69 1.11 21.14 16.95
C ALA A 69 1.86 20.16 17.87
N LEU A 70 3.17 20.07 17.73
CA LEU A 70 4.07 19.35 18.65
C LEU A 70 4.51 20.21 19.86
N THR A 71 3.88 21.38 20.07
CA THR A 71 4.20 22.32 21.16
C THR A 71 5.61 22.91 21.09
N ALA A 72 6.26 22.85 19.94
CA ALA A 72 7.57 23.44 19.73
C ALA A 72 7.48 24.94 19.39
N GLN A 73 8.47 25.70 19.79
CA GLN A 73 8.63 27.08 19.36
C GLN A 73 9.25 27.12 17.97
N VAL A 74 8.59 27.86 17.06
CA VAL A 74 9.05 28.00 15.67
C VAL A 74 9.47 29.44 15.41
N ASN A 75 10.73 29.63 15.04
CA ASN A 75 11.30 30.94 14.71
C ASN A 75 11.74 30.97 13.23
N TRP A 76 11.54 32.10 12.57
CA TRP A 76 11.94 32.37 11.19
C TRP A 76 12.92 33.55 11.14
N ASP A 77 14.08 33.33 10.54
CA ASP A 77 15.07 34.36 10.20
C ASP A 77 14.99 34.65 8.70
N GLU A 78 14.42 35.80 8.36
CA GLU A 78 14.24 36.26 6.98
C GLU A 78 15.56 36.46 6.25
N SER A 79 16.56 37.00 6.97
CA SER A 79 17.85 37.34 6.38
C SER A 79 18.68 36.09 6.01
N ALA A 80 18.64 35.09 6.86
CA ALA A 80 19.32 33.81 6.66
C ALA A 80 18.43 32.77 5.91
N LYS A 81 17.17 33.08 5.64
CA LYS A 81 16.16 32.13 5.14
C LYS A 81 16.15 30.83 5.94
N LYS A 82 16.27 30.98 7.27
CA LYS A 82 16.45 29.87 8.19
C LYS A 82 15.26 29.71 9.09
N VAL A 83 14.76 28.49 9.21
CA VAL A 83 13.80 28.13 10.26
C VAL A 83 14.52 27.44 11.41
N THR A 84 14.09 27.76 12.62
CA THR A 84 14.55 27.10 13.85
C THR A 84 13.32 26.65 14.62
N LEU A 85 13.34 25.37 15.03
CA LEU A 85 12.34 24.77 15.88
C LEU A 85 13.02 24.38 17.19
N THR A 86 12.39 24.72 18.32
CA THR A 86 12.89 24.37 19.65
C THR A 86 11.79 23.67 20.44
N LEU A 87 12.10 22.48 20.94
CA LEU A 87 11.22 21.66 21.79
C LEU A 87 12.04 21.14 22.98
N GLY A 88 11.80 21.70 24.17
CA GLY A 88 12.64 21.39 25.34
C GLY A 88 14.10 21.76 25.09
N ASP A 89 14.98 20.81 25.21
CA ASP A 89 16.42 20.92 24.94
C ASP A 89 16.82 20.65 23.47
N LYS A 90 15.86 20.28 22.63
CA LYS A 90 16.09 19.97 21.22
C LYS A 90 15.95 21.19 20.33
N THR A 91 16.88 21.35 19.41
CA THR A 91 16.87 22.41 18.41
C THR A 91 17.09 21.84 17.02
N VAL A 92 16.17 22.14 16.10
CA VAL A 92 16.25 21.76 14.68
C VAL A 92 16.37 23.03 13.84
N GLN A 93 17.38 23.12 12.99
CA GLN A 93 17.62 24.24 12.10
C GLN A 93 17.75 23.79 10.65
N LEU A 94 17.11 24.51 9.75
CA LEU A 94 17.20 24.29 8.30
C LEU A 94 17.25 25.64 7.57
N VAL A 95 17.90 25.63 6.41
CA VAL A 95 17.92 26.75 5.47
C VAL A 95 17.16 26.35 4.22
N ILE A 96 16.31 27.25 3.71
CA ILE A 96 15.54 26.98 2.49
C ILE A 96 16.47 26.78 1.31
N GLY A 97 16.26 25.69 0.58
CA GLY A 97 17.07 25.31 -0.59
C GLY A 97 18.34 24.55 -0.26
N ASP A 98 18.68 24.38 1.02
CA ASP A 98 19.83 23.57 1.45
C ASP A 98 19.38 22.15 1.85
N THR A 99 20.18 21.17 1.50
CA THR A 99 20.02 19.78 1.96
C THR A 99 20.68 19.54 3.33
N LYS A 100 21.40 20.52 3.88
CA LYS A 100 21.96 20.44 5.23
C LYS A 100 20.98 20.99 6.26
N ALA A 101 20.76 20.21 7.29
CA ALA A 101 20.02 20.59 8.48
C ALA A 101 20.92 20.38 9.71
N TYR A 102 20.52 20.95 10.84
CA TYR A 102 21.25 20.78 12.10
C TYR A 102 20.25 20.36 13.19
N VAL A 103 20.59 19.31 13.91
CA VAL A 103 19.85 18.83 15.09
C VAL A 103 20.79 18.91 16.28
N ASN A 104 20.47 19.75 17.27
CA ASN A 104 21.32 20.04 18.42
C ASN A 104 22.75 20.44 18.04
N GLY A 105 22.93 21.14 16.90
CA GLY A 105 24.21 21.55 16.35
C GLY A 105 24.93 20.51 15.50
N GLU A 106 24.46 19.26 15.44
CA GLU A 106 25.00 18.22 14.57
C GLU A 106 24.42 18.33 13.17
N ALA A 107 25.27 18.26 12.15
CA ALA A 107 24.85 18.31 10.76
C ALA A 107 24.18 16.99 10.34
N LYS A 108 23.01 17.11 9.73
CA LYS A 108 22.24 16.00 9.09
C LYS A 108 21.99 16.36 7.64
N THR A 109 21.84 15.35 6.80
CA THR A 109 21.53 15.55 5.36
C THR A 109 20.06 15.22 5.11
N LEU A 110 19.36 16.13 4.43
CA LEU A 110 17.99 15.94 3.99
C LEU A 110 17.98 15.25 2.63
N ASP A 111 17.09 14.30 2.43
CA ASP A 111 16.86 13.66 1.12
C ASP A 111 16.34 14.67 0.08
N VAL A 112 15.48 15.59 0.52
CA VAL A 112 14.93 16.68 -0.28
C VAL A 112 15.11 17.98 0.50
N PRO A 113 15.62 19.07 -0.11
CA PRO A 113 15.81 20.32 0.60
C PRO A 113 14.49 20.94 1.06
N ALA A 114 14.53 21.69 2.17
CA ALA A 114 13.41 22.53 2.57
C ALA A 114 13.08 23.52 1.44
N MET A 115 11.80 23.74 1.16
CA MET A 115 11.35 24.61 0.07
C MET A 115 10.15 25.47 0.46
N LEU A 116 9.88 26.51 -0.33
CA LEU A 116 8.67 27.33 -0.16
C LEU A 116 7.57 26.86 -1.10
N VAL A 117 6.37 26.60 -0.54
CA VAL A 117 5.13 26.37 -1.29
C VAL A 117 4.06 27.27 -0.71
N GLU A 118 3.43 28.08 -1.55
CA GLU A 118 2.38 29.04 -1.14
C GLU A 118 2.77 29.93 0.07
N GLY A 119 4.06 30.31 0.12
CA GLY A 119 4.60 31.14 1.21
C GLY A 119 4.83 30.39 2.53
N ARG A 120 4.74 29.05 2.54
CA ARG A 120 5.07 28.21 3.70
C ARG A 120 6.35 27.41 3.47
N THR A 121 7.16 27.32 4.51
CA THR A 121 8.35 26.46 4.50
C THR A 121 7.90 25.01 4.65
N MET A 122 8.14 24.24 3.60
CA MET A 122 7.84 22.81 3.54
C MET A 122 9.14 22.02 3.80
N VAL A 123 9.05 20.99 4.62
CA VAL A 123 10.22 20.17 5.04
C VAL A 123 9.86 18.69 4.98
N PRO A 124 10.86 17.81 4.76
CA PRO A 124 10.60 16.37 4.79
C PRO A 124 10.03 15.95 6.15
N LEU A 125 8.87 15.35 6.14
CA LEU A 125 8.15 14.97 7.35
C LEU A 125 8.95 14.04 8.24
N ARG A 126 9.56 13.00 7.67
CA ARG A 126 10.37 12.02 8.41
C ARG A 126 11.49 12.70 9.18
N PHE A 127 12.20 13.63 8.54
CA PHE A 127 13.27 14.36 9.20
C PHE A 127 12.79 15.12 10.44
N ILE A 128 11.62 15.78 10.37
CA ILE A 128 11.06 16.49 11.52
C ILE A 128 10.66 15.52 12.62
N GLY A 129 9.97 14.42 12.28
CA GLY A 129 9.58 13.40 13.24
C GLY A 129 10.79 12.84 14.00
N GLU A 130 11.79 12.35 13.28
CA GLU A 130 13.00 11.77 13.86
C GLU A 130 13.78 12.81 14.72
N SER A 131 13.87 14.06 14.24
CA SER A 131 14.57 15.13 14.98
C SER A 131 13.89 15.51 16.29
N LEU A 132 12.60 15.26 16.43
CA LEU A 132 11.81 15.56 17.62
C LEU A 132 11.47 14.31 18.45
N GLU A 133 12.03 13.15 18.06
CA GLU A 133 11.69 11.83 18.66
C GLU A 133 10.17 11.53 18.61
N ALA A 134 9.49 12.04 17.59
CA ALA A 134 8.14 11.68 17.29
C ALA A 134 8.12 10.51 16.30
N PHE A 135 7.27 9.54 16.55
CA PHE A 135 7.03 8.44 15.62
C PHE A 135 6.14 8.94 14.48
N VAL A 136 6.55 8.67 13.22
CA VAL A 136 5.82 9.10 12.03
C VAL A 136 5.48 7.88 11.18
N GLU A 137 4.19 7.65 11.00
CA GLU A 137 3.65 6.58 10.17
C GLU A 137 2.90 7.17 8.98
N TRP A 138 3.12 6.59 7.79
CA TRP A 138 2.42 6.93 6.56
C TRP A 138 1.52 5.79 6.13
N ASN A 139 0.23 6.07 5.97
CA ASN A 139 -0.71 5.15 5.37
C ASN A 139 -1.07 5.65 3.95
N GLY A 140 -0.54 4.98 2.93
CA GLY A 140 -0.69 5.36 1.52
C GLY A 140 -2.13 5.26 1.02
N GLU A 141 -2.87 4.23 1.44
CA GLU A 141 -4.26 4.01 1.02
C GLU A 141 -5.19 5.11 1.53
N LEU A 142 -5.05 5.47 2.80
CA LEU A 142 -5.83 6.54 3.42
C LEU A 142 -5.25 7.92 3.12
N ARG A 143 -4.08 7.99 2.47
CA ARG A 143 -3.27 9.22 2.32
C ARG A 143 -3.19 9.97 3.65
N ARG A 144 -2.84 9.22 4.68
CA ARG A 144 -2.85 9.66 6.07
C ARG A 144 -1.46 9.54 6.67
N ILE A 145 -1.08 10.56 7.41
CA ILE A 145 0.12 10.61 8.24
C ILE A 145 -0.32 10.63 9.69
N ASP A 146 0.18 9.70 10.49
CA ASP A 146 0.02 9.69 11.93
C ASP A 146 1.37 10.05 12.58
N ILE A 147 1.36 11.05 13.44
CA ILE A 147 2.50 11.48 14.25
C ILE A 147 2.13 11.22 15.70
N THR A 148 2.92 10.39 16.39
CA THR A 148 2.74 10.12 17.81
C THR A 148 3.83 10.84 18.59
N THR A 149 3.44 11.68 19.56
CA THR A 149 4.38 12.40 20.43
C THR A 149 4.83 11.53 21.60
N GLY A 150 6.05 11.67 22.00
CA GLY A 150 6.64 10.86 23.07
C GLY A 150 7.59 9.77 22.55
N PRO A 151 8.16 8.96 23.46
CA PRO A 151 8.92 7.80 23.02
C PRO A 151 8.01 6.99 22.09
N ALA A 152 8.56 6.56 20.95
CA ALA A 152 7.83 5.72 20.01
C ALA A 152 6.98 4.76 20.84
N PRO A 153 5.65 4.65 20.57
CA PRO A 153 4.82 3.74 21.36
C PRO A 153 5.64 2.48 21.49
N ALA A 154 5.72 1.91 22.68
CA ALA A 154 6.68 0.84 22.99
C ALA A 154 6.43 -0.40 22.11
N VAL A 155 6.55 -0.24 20.80
CA VAL A 155 6.68 -1.25 19.75
C VAL A 155 7.98 -2.04 19.98
N GLN A 156 8.84 -1.56 20.88
CA GLN A 156 9.96 -2.32 21.42
C GLN A 156 9.58 -3.53 22.28
N GLN A 157 8.27 -3.76 22.53
CA GLN A 157 7.82 -4.98 23.19
C GLN A 157 6.96 -5.80 22.25
N SER A 158 7.63 -6.70 21.54
CA SER A 158 7.11 -7.86 20.83
C SER A 158 6.30 -7.61 19.55
N LEU A 159 6.92 -7.16 18.48
CA LEU A 159 6.50 -7.69 17.19
C LEU A 159 6.63 -9.22 17.29
N SER A 160 5.53 -9.92 17.52
CA SER A 160 5.55 -11.39 17.58
C SER A 160 5.35 -11.99 16.18
N GLN A 161 4.69 -11.23 15.33
CA GLN A 161 4.35 -11.64 13.96
C GLN A 161 4.16 -10.40 13.08
N VAL A 162 4.70 -10.47 11.88
CA VAL A 162 4.67 -9.41 10.89
C VAL A 162 4.27 -9.97 9.53
N MET A 163 3.72 -9.12 8.68
CA MET A 163 3.52 -9.39 7.26
C MET A 163 4.52 -8.56 6.47
N VAL A 164 5.15 -9.13 5.47
CA VAL A 164 5.89 -8.35 4.47
C VAL A 164 4.86 -7.52 3.70
N TYR A 165 5.07 -6.21 3.62
CA TYR A 165 4.21 -5.31 2.87
C TYR A 165 5.04 -4.28 2.14
N ILE A 166 4.99 -4.34 0.81
CA ILE A 166 5.72 -3.42 -0.06
C ILE A 166 4.73 -2.41 -0.62
N SER A 167 4.61 -1.29 0.09
CA SER A 167 3.71 -0.20 -0.29
C SER A 167 4.04 0.35 -1.68
N VAL A 168 3.01 0.78 -2.41
CA VAL A 168 3.16 1.56 -3.64
C VAL A 168 4.00 2.82 -3.46
N ASP A 169 4.11 3.35 -2.24
CA ASP A 169 4.94 4.51 -1.91
C ASP A 169 6.46 4.20 -1.99
N TYR A 170 6.84 2.93 -2.06
CA TYR A 170 8.22 2.49 -2.26
C TYR A 170 8.57 2.29 -3.73
N LEU A 171 7.61 2.61 -4.62
CA LEU A 171 7.73 2.47 -6.07
C LEU A 171 7.78 3.85 -6.74
N ASP A 172 8.47 3.92 -7.87
CA ASP A 172 8.42 5.07 -8.75
C ASP A 172 7.16 5.04 -9.66
N ASP A 173 6.99 6.05 -10.51
CA ASP A 173 5.85 6.15 -11.44
C ASP A 173 5.76 4.99 -12.46
N TRP A 174 6.78 4.15 -12.54
CA TRP A 174 6.88 2.98 -13.43
C TRP A 174 6.75 1.65 -12.69
N GLY A 175 6.40 1.67 -11.39
CA GLY A 175 6.30 0.48 -10.54
C GLY A 175 7.66 -0.14 -10.17
N GLN A 176 8.77 0.60 -10.29
CA GLN A 176 10.09 0.14 -9.87
C GLN A 176 10.36 0.55 -8.43
N LEU A 177 10.96 -0.34 -7.65
CA LEU A 177 11.38 0.01 -6.28
C LEU A 177 12.31 1.23 -6.28
N LEU A 178 12.03 2.17 -5.39
CA LEU A 178 12.89 3.32 -5.14
C LEU A 178 14.31 2.84 -4.75
N PRO A 179 15.37 3.60 -5.08
CA PRO A 179 16.77 3.19 -4.86
C PRO A 179 17.05 2.72 -3.43
N ASP A 180 16.43 3.35 -2.43
CA ASP A 180 16.61 3.06 -1.01
C ASP A 180 16.15 1.65 -0.60
N PHE A 181 15.23 1.05 -1.36
CA PHE A 181 14.67 -0.28 -1.09
C PHE A 181 15.27 -1.39 -1.93
N ARG A 182 15.97 -1.09 -3.04
CA ARG A 182 16.53 -2.10 -3.96
C ARG A 182 17.57 -3.02 -3.31
N GLN A 183 18.16 -2.62 -2.20
CA GLN A 183 19.09 -3.46 -1.46
C GLN A 183 18.38 -4.48 -0.57
N THR A 184 17.21 -4.14 -0.03
CA THR A 184 16.43 -4.93 0.94
C THR A 184 15.19 -5.58 0.34
N ALA A 185 14.80 -5.20 -0.87
CA ALA A 185 13.66 -5.72 -1.61
C ALA A 185 13.98 -5.96 -3.09
N GLY A 186 13.04 -6.54 -3.83
CA GLY A 186 13.10 -6.77 -5.27
C GLY A 186 11.72 -7.05 -5.85
N MET A 187 11.65 -7.22 -7.16
CA MET A 187 10.48 -7.67 -7.89
C MET A 187 10.85 -8.94 -8.67
N ASP A 188 9.98 -9.91 -8.68
CA ASP A 188 10.10 -11.13 -9.44
C ASP A 188 9.44 -10.91 -10.82
N ASP A 189 10.24 -10.92 -11.88
CA ASP A 189 9.79 -10.64 -13.25
C ASP A 189 8.83 -11.71 -13.81
N GLU A 190 8.86 -12.95 -13.27
CA GLU A 190 7.99 -14.03 -13.72
C GLU A 190 6.59 -13.95 -13.11
N THR A 191 6.53 -13.61 -11.83
CA THR A 191 5.27 -13.53 -11.07
C THR A 191 4.72 -12.11 -10.97
N ASN A 192 5.50 -11.09 -11.33
CA ASN A 192 5.22 -9.68 -11.12
C ASN A 192 4.88 -9.36 -9.65
N SER A 193 5.55 -10.06 -8.74
CA SER A 193 5.35 -9.94 -7.30
C SER A 193 6.57 -9.32 -6.63
N TYR A 194 6.34 -8.41 -5.69
CA TYR A 194 7.42 -7.84 -4.89
C TYR A 194 7.83 -8.82 -3.80
N TYR A 195 9.08 -8.70 -3.36
CA TYR A 195 9.63 -9.50 -2.27
C TYR A 195 10.63 -8.74 -1.42
N LEU A 196 10.69 -9.10 -0.15
CA LEU A 196 11.71 -8.70 0.81
C LEU A 196 12.87 -9.69 0.78
N LYS A 197 14.11 -9.20 0.89
CA LYS A 197 15.32 -10.01 1.03
C LYS A 197 15.62 -10.28 2.50
N LEU A 198 15.74 -11.53 2.87
CA LEU A 198 16.22 -11.93 4.18
C LEU A 198 17.76 -11.92 4.20
N MET A 199 18.34 -11.11 5.06
CA MET A 199 19.77 -10.89 5.14
C MET A 199 20.44 -11.80 6.17
N SER A 200 21.71 -12.18 5.97
CA SER A 200 22.47 -13.04 6.88
C SER A 200 22.83 -12.36 8.21
N GLN A 201 22.82 -11.04 8.25
CA GLN A 201 23.07 -10.20 9.41
C GLN A 201 22.35 -8.85 9.23
N PRO A 202 22.09 -8.09 10.29
CA PRO A 202 21.53 -6.77 10.15
C PRO A 202 22.49 -5.85 9.38
N GLY A 203 21.92 -4.97 8.55
CA GLY A 203 22.67 -4.02 7.72
C GLY A 203 22.82 -4.42 6.26
N LEU A 204 23.11 -3.42 5.42
CA LEU A 204 23.18 -3.54 3.96
C LEU A 204 24.37 -4.39 3.47
N ALA A 205 25.36 -4.65 4.33
CA ALA A 205 26.48 -5.54 4.04
C ALA A 205 26.16 -7.03 4.20
N GLY A 206 24.97 -7.39 4.68
CA GLY A 206 24.48 -8.76 4.78
C GLY A 206 24.37 -9.42 3.40
N LYS A 207 24.54 -10.76 3.34
CA LYS A 207 24.24 -11.52 2.13
C LYS A 207 22.76 -11.91 2.15
N THR A 208 22.10 -11.88 1.01
CA THR A 208 20.74 -12.41 0.87
C THR A 208 20.75 -13.93 1.08
N LEU A 209 20.00 -14.40 2.07
CA LEU A 209 19.80 -15.84 2.37
C LEU A 209 18.58 -16.41 1.66
N GLY A 210 17.59 -15.59 1.39
CA GLY A 210 16.33 -15.96 0.75
C GLY A 210 15.44 -14.74 0.55
N ILE A 211 14.27 -14.99 -0.01
CA ILE A 211 13.26 -13.96 -0.25
C ILE A 211 11.93 -14.35 0.40
N VAL A 212 11.14 -13.35 0.76
CA VAL A 212 9.75 -13.51 1.25
C VAL A 212 8.89 -12.56 0.42
N TYR A 213 7.90 -13.10 -0.26
CA TYR A 213 7.00 -12.31 -1.08
C TYR A 213 6.12 -11.39 -0.23
N ASP A 214 5.64 -10.35 -0.86
CA ASP A 214 4.64 -9.44 -0.30
C ASP A 214 3.42 -10.21 0.24
N TYR A 215 2.76 -9.68 1.26
CA TYR A 215 1.66 -10.29 2.00
C TYR A 215 1.98 -11.60 2.77
N VAL A 216 3.19 -12.12 2.73
CA VAL A 216 3.56 -13.34 3.49
C VAL A 216 3.83 -13.00 4.95
N GLY A 217 3.12 -13.67 5.85
CA GLY A 217 3.32 -13.54 7.29
C GLY A 217 4.59 -14.24 7.77
N MET A 218 5.32 -13.60 8.69
CA MET A 218 6.54 -14.11 9.32
C MET A 218 6.51 -13.84 10.82
N ARG A 219 7.20 -14.67 11.61
CA ARG A 219 7.37 -14.43 13.05
C ARG A 219 8.66 -13.68 13.31
N VAL A 220 8.62 -12.73 14.20
CA VAL A 220 9.81 -12.05 14.71
C VAL A 220 10.44 -12.93 15.80
N VAL A 221 11.73 -13.21 15.66
CA VAL A 221 12.48 -14.08 16.58
C VAL A 221 13.66 -13.39 17.24
N ASP A 222 14.09 -12.22 16.73
CA ASP A 222 15.20 -11.43 17.28
C ASP A 222 15.14 -9.97 16.78
N GLY A 223 15.76 -9.05 17.48
CA GLY A 223 15.81 -7.60 17.16
C GLY A 223 15.09 -6.76 18.21
N PRO A 224 14.94 -5.46 18.01
CA PRO A 224 15.45 -4.70 16.87
C PRO A 224 16.96 -4.45 16.93
N VAL A 225 17.60 -4.29 15.77
CA VAL A 225 18.99 -3.87 15.63
C VAL A 225 19.09 -2.68 14.68
N GLU A 226 19.61 -1.55 15.18
CA GLU A 226 19.87 -0.37 14.34
C GLU A 226 21.17 -0.52 13.58
N LYS A 227 21.12 -0.49 12.24
CA LYS A 227 22.28 -0.60 11.38
C LYS A 227 22.06 0.08 10.04
N ASP A 228 23.02 0.87 9.59
CA ASP A 228 22.98 1.64 8.33
C ASP A 228 21.75 2.57 8.22
N GLY A 229 21.27 3.10 9.37
CA GLY A 229 20.09 3.97 9.44
C GLY A 229 18.75 3.24 9.24
N ILE A 230 18.75 1.92 9.38
CA ILE A 230 17.57 1.05 9.23
C ILE A 230 17.42 0.19 10.49
N THR A 231 16.21 0.05 10.98
CA THR A 231 15.86 -0.94 12.03
C THR A 231 15.71 -2.31 11.39
N TRP A 232 16.35 -3.31 11.96
CA TRP A 232 16.36 -4.67 11.44
C TRP A 232 15.74 -5.64 12.44
N TRP A 233 14.85 -6.49 11.94
CA TRP A 233 14.23 -7.57 12.70
C TRP A 233 14.62 -8.92 12.11
N LYS A 234 14.90 -9.90 12.95
CA LYS A 234 15.12 -11.27 12.50
C LYS A 234 13.80 -12.00 12.41
N LEU A 235 13.50 -12.47 11.22
CA LEU A 235 12.26 -13.18 10.90
C LEU A 235 12.50 -14.67 10.73
N GLU A 236 11.46 -15.46 11.04
CA GLU A 236 11.39 -16.89 10.79
C GLU A 236 9.99 -17.29 10.32
N GLY A 237 9.91 -18.12 9.29
CA GLY A 237 8.67 -18.67 8.76
C GLY A 237 8.88 -19.40 7.43
N HIS A 238 7.99 -20.31 7.09
CA HIS A 238 7.99 -21.03 5.82
C HIS A 238 9.35 -21.67 5.44
N GLY A 239 10.09 -22.16 6.44
CA GLY A 239 11.41 -22.74 6.25
C GLY A 239 12.53 -21.73 5.95
N LYS A 240 12.26 -20.45 6.08
CA LYS A 240 13.20 -19.35 5.83
C LYS A 240 13.49 -18.61 7.14
N SER A 241 14.69 -18.05 7.29
CA SER A 241 15.07 -17.18 8.39
C SER A 241 16.13 -16.17 7.96
N GLY A 242 16.06 -14.97 8.49
CA GLY A 242 17.04 -13.89 8.23
C GLY A 242 16.60 -12.54 8.75
N TRP A 243 17.48 -11.55 8.60
CA TRP A 243 17.24 -10.18 9.01
C TRP A 243 16.52 -9.40 7.91
N ALA A 244 15.52 -8.65 8.31
CA ALA A 244 14.61 -7.90 7.46
C ALA A 244 14.58 -6.42 7.82
N ASP A 245 14.41 -5.60 6.81
CA ASP A 245 14.21 -4.15 6.91
C ASP A 245 12.80 -3.88 7.46
N GLU A 246 12.71 -3.22 8.62
CA GLU A 246 11.43 -2.90 9.28
C GLU A 246 10.48 -2.11 8.40
N ARG A 247 11.00 -1.24 7.54
CA ARG A 247 10.19 -0.40 6.65
C ARG A 247 9.31 -1.20 5.69
N LEU A 248 9.64 -2.48 5.49
CA LEU A 248 8.91 -3.43 4.63
C LEU A 248 8.04 -4.40 5.43
N LEU A 249 7.79 -4.11 6.70
CA LEU A 249 7.04 -4.97 7.61
C LEU A 249 5.83 -4.22 8.18
N VAL A 250 4.71 -4.91 8.28
CA VAL A 250 3.50 -4.45 8.96
C VAL A 250 3.17 -5.43 10.07
N GLU A 251 2.85 -4.94 11.26
CA GLU A 251 2.40 -5.77 12.36
C GLU A 251 1.08 -6.47 12.00
N MET A 252 1.01 -7.76 12.30
CA MET A 252 -0.20 -8.53 12.10
C MET A 252 -1.03 -8.57 13.38
N GLU A 253 -2.26 -8.12 13.28
CA GLU A 253 -3.22 -8.23 14.37
C GLU A 253 -3.84 -9.63 14.42
N GLY A 254 -4.06 -10.13 15.63
CA GLY A 254 -4.77 -11.39 15.89
C GLY A 254 -3.87 -12.59 16.21
N GLU A 255 -4.48 -13.76 16.31
CA GLU A 255 -3.76 -14.99 16.57
C GLU A 255 -3.09 -15.54 15.31
N TRP A 256 -1.84 -15.93 15.46
CA TRP A 256 -1.08 -16.62 14.41
C TRP A 256 -1.67 -18.00 14.14
N ASP A 257 -2.18 -18.22 12.94
CA ASP A 257 -2.57 -19.53 12.44
C ASP A 257 -1.57 -19.98 11.36
N SER A 258 -0.64 -20.85 11.76
CA SER A 258 0.43 -21.31 10.87
C SER A 258 -0.08 -22.04 9.61
N GLN A 259 -1.25 -22.66 9.67
CA GLN A 259 -1.84 -23.32 8.50
C GLN A 259 -2.45 -22.30 7.53
N VAL A 260 -3.11 -21.26 8.06
CA VAL A 260 -3.61 -20.15 7.25
C VAL A 260 -2.46 -19.40 6.59
N GLU A 261 -1.41 -19.07 7.34
CA GLU A 261 -0.24 -18.37 6.78
C GLU A 261 0.49 -19.22 5.72
N SER A 262 0.58 -20.53 5.92
CA SER A 262 1.14 -21.45 4.92
C SER A 262 0.26 -21.52 3.66
N ALA A 263 -1.06 -21.45 3.82
CA ALA A 263 -1.99 -21.40 2.70
C ALA A 263 -1.84 -20.11 1.88
N ILE A 264 -1.72 -18.97 2.57
CA ILE A 264 -1.49 -17.65 1.93
C ILE A 264 -0.14 -17.64 1.21
N ALA A 265 0.94 -18.09 1.86
CA ALA A 265 2.27 -18.14 1.25
C ALA A 265 2.28 -18.99 -0.02
N TRP A 266 1.65 -20.17 0.02
CA TRP A 266 1.49 -21.02 -1.17
C TRP A 266 0.66 -20.31 -2.27
N ALA A 267 -0.42 -19.64 -1.91
CA ALA A 267 -1.25 -18.93 -2.87
C ALA A 267 -0.48 -17.81 -3.59
N ILE A 268 0.31 -17.04 -2.84
CA ILE A 268 1.12 -15.94 -3.37
C ILE A 268 2.19 -16.47 -4.33
N GLU A 269 2.83 -17.59 -4.04
CA GLU A 269 3.79 -18.25 -4.96
C GLU A 269 3.16 -18.67 -6.30
N LYS A 270 1.82 -18.71 -6.40
CA LYS A 270 1.08 -19.01 -7.63
C LYS A 270 0.66 -17.77 -8.41
N THR A 271 0.96 -16.57 -7.96
CA THR A 271 0.64 -15.34 -8.69
C THR A 271 1.19 -15.42 -10.12
N GLY A 272 0.37 -15.01 -11.09
CA GLY A 272 0.69 -15.13 -12.52
C GLY A 272 0.43 -16.50 -13.15
N SER A 273 0.19 -17.57 -12.37
CA SER A 273 -0.05 -18.92 -12.92
C SER A 273 -1.40 -19.01 -13.66
N PRO A 274 -1.41 -19.54 -14.89
CA PRO A 274 -2.65 -19.82 -15.64
C PRO A 274 -3.30 -21.17 -15.25
N ASP A 275 -2.69 -21.99 -14.39
CA ASP A 275 -3.16 -23.35 -14.07
C ASP A 275 -4.55 -23.36 -13.46
N TYR A 276 -4.96 -22.25 -12.87
CA TYR A 276 -6.25 -22.04 -12.21
C TYR A 276 -7.22 -21.18 -13.02
N SER A 277 -6.96 -21.00 -14.33
CA SER A 277 -7.89 -20.25 -15.19
C SER A 277 -9.34 -20.75 -15.04
N TYR A 278 -10.24 -19.82 -14.66
CA TYR A 278 -11.66 -20.07 -14.33
C TYR A 278 -11.89 -21.14 -13.24
N LYS A 279 -10.91 -21.36 -12.35
CA LYS A 279 -10.98 -22.35 -11.27
C LYS A 279 -10.75 -21.71 -9.89
N CYS A 280 -11.28 -20.52 -9.65
CA CYS A 280 -11.12 -19.78 -8.40
C CYS A 280 -11.38 -20.64 -7.14
N LEU A 281 -12.42 -21.43 -7.17
CA LEU A 281 -12.75 -22.34 -6.06
C LEU A 281 -11.69 -23.46 -5.89
N GLY A 282 -11.21 -24.04 -6.99
CA GLY A 282 -10.13 -25.02 -6.98
C GLY A 282 -8.83 -24.44 -6.42
N PHE A 283 -8.49 -23.23 -6.84
CA PHE A 283 -7.34 -22.49 -6.32
C PHE A 283 -7.41 -22.30 -4.81
N VAL A 284 -8.52 -21.78 -4.28
CA VAL A 284 -8.73 -21.58 -2.85
C VAL A 284 -8.67 -22.91 -2.08
N GLN A 285 -9.26 -23.99 -2.63
CA GLN A 285 -9.19 -25.32 -2.02
C GLN A 285 -7.76 -25.85 -1.95
N ASP A 286 -6.97 -25.69 -3.02
CA ASP A 286 -5.60 -26.16 -3.07
C ASP A 286 -4.70 -25.31 -2.16
N ALA A 287 -4.91 -24.01 -2.07
CA ALA A 287 -4.21 -23.14 -1.12
C ALA A 287 -4.38 -23.65 0.32
N TYR A 288 -5.61 -23.87 0.77
CA TYR A 288 -5.85 -24.37 2.12
C TYR A 288 -5.29 -25.77 2.34
N ARG A 289 -5.41 -26.70 1.37
CA ARG A 289 -4.80 -28.04 1.49
C ARG A 289 -3.29 -27.99 1.59
N ASN A 290 -2.63 -27.14 0.81
CA ASN A 290 -1.17 -26.96 0.88
C ASN A 290 -0.75 -26.27 2.20
N GLY A 291 -1.60 -25.47 2.80
CA GLY A 291 -1.44 -24.97 4.18
C GLY A 291 -1.65 -26.04 5.26
N GLY A 292 -2.02 -27.28 4.89
CA GLY A 292 -2.30 -28.35 5.85
C GLY A 292 -3.71 -28.30 6.43
N ILE A 293 -4.61 -27.53 5.84
CA ILE A 293 -5.99 -27.35 6.33
C ILE A 293 -6.89 -28.43 5.77
N THR A 294 -7.63 -29.11 6.64
CA THR A 294 -8.67 -30.08 6.26
C THR A 294 -9.96 -29.36 5.93
N LEU A 295 -10.35 -29.41 4.65
CA LEU A 295 -11.59 -28.81 4.18
C LEU A 295 -12.83 -29.64 4.59
N THR A 296 -13.95 -28.97 4.83
CA THR A 296 -15.21 -29.57 5.22
C THR A 296 -16.28 -29.40 4.12
N GLY A 297 -17.32 -30.25 4.14
CA GLY A 297 -18.50 -30.09 3.27
C GLY A 297 -18.28 -30.29 1.77
N LEU A 298 -17.19 -30.98 1.35
CA LEU A 298 -16.92 -31.29 -0.06
C LEU A 298 -17.91 -32.34 -0.62
N PRO A 299 -18.22 -32.29 -1.94
CA PRO A 299 -17.82 -31.28 -2.94
C PRO A 299 -18.70 -30.03 -2.87
N TRP A 300 -18.09 -28.84 -3.06
CA TRP A 300 -18.82 -27.56 -2.98
C TRP A 300 -19.50 -27.16 -4.30
N GLY A 301 -19.14 -27.79 -5.41
CA GLY A 301 -19.64 -27.47 -6.74
C GLY A 301 -19.06 -26.18 -7.29
N THR A 302 -19.80 -25.08 -7.19
CA THR A 302 -19.36 -23.74 -7.64
C THR A 302 -19.02 -22.84 -6.46
N ALA A 303 -18.35 -21.70 -6.70
CA ALA A 303 -18.11 -20.71 -5.65
C ALA A 303 -19.44 -20.16 -5.09
N LYS A 304 -20.47 -19.99 -5.92
CA LYS A 304 -21.81 -19.60 -5.48
C LYS A 304 -22.43 -20.63 -4.53
N ASN A 305 -22.30 -21.90 -4.85
CA ASN A 305 -22.80 -22.98 -3.98
C ASN A 305 -22.01 -23.03 -2.66
N ALA A 306 -20.69 -22.90 -2.71
CA ALA A 306 -19.86 -22.84 -1.52
C ALA A 306 -20.28 -21.69 -0.60
N ALA A 307 -20.48 -20.48 -1.13
CA ALA A 307 -20.99 -19.34 -0.38
C ALA A 307 -22.29 -19.66 0.38
N THR A 308 -23.21 -20.39 -0.27
CA THR A 308 -24.48 -20.81 0.33
C THR A 308 -24.30 -21.89 1.39
N ILE A 309 -23.50 -22.93 1.11
CA ILE A 309 -23.20 -24.04 2.04
C ILE A 309 -22.62 -23.49 3.35
N PHE A 310 -21.68 -22.56 3.26
CA PHE A 310 -20.99 -21.97 4.41
C PHE A 310 -21.66 -20.70 4.95
N LYS A 311 -22.82 -20.32 4.42
CA LYS A 311 -23.58 -19.14 4.88
C LYS A 311 -22.75 -17.86 4.92
N ALA A 312 -21.94 -17.62 3.88
CA ALA A 312 -21.05 -16.47 3.80
C ALA A 312 -21.79 -15.13 4.00
N GLU A 313 -23.03 -15.01 3.53
CA GLU A 313 -23.90 -13.84 3.66
C GLU A 313 -24.15 -13.42 5.12
N THR A 314 -24.05 -14.34 6.09
CA THR A 314 -24.23 -14.01 7.53
C THR A 314 -23.11 -13.16 8.08
N ASN A 315 -22.01 -13.02 7.34
CA ASN A 315 -20.85 -12.21 7.69
C ASN A 315 -20.65 -11.01 6.76
N LYS A 316 -21.61 -10.69 5.89
CA LYS A 316 -21.48 -9.65 4.87
C LYS A 316 -21.05 -8.29 5.44
N ASP A 317 -21.61 -7.90 6.58
CA ASP A 317 -21.37 -6.61 7.22
C ASP A 317 -20.31 -6.67 8.33
N LYS A 318 -19.57 -7.79 8.44
CA LYS A 318 -18.52 -7.96 9.44
C LYS A 318 -17.14 -7.75 8.80
N VAL A 319 -16.19 -7.38 9.64
CA VAL A 319 -14.78 -7.34 9.28
C VAL A 319 -14.35 -8.71 8.74
N VAL A 320 -13.70 -8.71 7.59
CA VAL A 320 -13.14 -9.92 6.98
C VAL A 320 -11.82 -10.23 7.68
N PRO A 321 -11.65 -11.41 8.27
CA PRO A 321 -10.37 -11.81 8.84
C PRO A 321 -9.38 -12.22 7.75
N ARG A 322 -8.10 -11.93 7.96
CA ARG A 322 -7.01 -12.45 7.12
C ARG A 322 -7.12 -13.98 6.96
N GLY A 323 -6.98 -14.43 5.74
CA GLY A 323 -7.05 -15.84 5.38
C GLY A 323 -8.48 -16.41 5.24
N ALA A 324 -9.53 -15.62 5.48
CA ALA A 324 -10.90 -16.05 5.23
C ALA A 324 -11.20 -16.17 3.74
N ALA A 325 -12.10 -17.08 3.37
CA ALA A 325 -12.64 -17.16 2.02
C ALA A 325 -13.66 -16.04 1.79
N VAL A 326 -13.43 -15.23 0.76
CA VAL A 326 -14.26 -14.06 0.38
C VAL A 326 -15.01 -14.38 -0.89
N PHE A 327 -16.32 -14.21 -0.89
CA PHE A 327 -17.20 -14.63 -1.97
C PHE A 327 -17.91 -13.47 -2.65
N TYR A 328 -18.01 -13.59 -3.99
CA TYR A 328 -18.67 -12.63 -4.87
C TYR A 328 -19.63 -13.34 -5.81
N ASN A 329 -20.66 -12.64 -6.30
CA ASN A 329 -21.48 -13.08 -7.41
C ASN A 329 -20.73 -12.84 -8.73
N TRP A 330 -20.63 -13.85 -9.56
CA TRP A 330 -20.14 -13.73 -10.93
C TRP A 330 -21.04 -14.53 -11.87
N GLU A 331 -21.60 -13.85 -12.87
CA GLU A 331 -22.39 -14.44 -13.92
C GLU A 331 -21.59 -14.54 -15.22
N GLY A 332 -21.60 -15.69 -15.84
CA GLY A 332 -20.86 -15.92 -17.07
C GLY A 332 -21.21 -17.23 -17.75
N THR A 333 -20.62 -17.47 -18.92
CA THR A 333 -20.81 -18.69 -19.68
C THR A 333 -19.57 -19.56 -19.63
N LEU A 334 -19.68 -20.72 -18.97
CA LEU A 334 -18.63 -21.73 -18.94
C LEU A 334 -19.15 -23.05 -19.48
N GLY A 335 -18.42 -23.69 -20.39
CA GLY A 335 -18.81 -24.96 -20.99
C GLY A 335 -20.17 -24.91 -21.69
N GLY A 336 -20.58 -23.75 -22.24
CA GLY A 336 -21.88 -23.54 -22.89
C GLY A 336 -23.05 -23.30 -21.94
N THR A 337 -22.84 -23.24 -20.63
CA THR A 337 -23.87 -22.94 -19.63
C THR A 337 -23.66 -21.52 -19.07
N THR A 338 -24.73 -20.70 -19.15
CA THR A 338 -24.73 -19.34 -18.56
C THR A 338 -25.49 -19.36 -17.25
N GLN A 339 -24.83 -19.02 -16.17
CA GLN A 339 -25.40 -18.92 -14.82
C GLN A 339 -24.52 -18.10 -13.89
N ASN A 340 -24.99 -17.89 -12.65
CA ASN A 340 -24.15 -17.36 -11.59
C ASN A 340 -23.24 -18.48 -11.02
N TRP A 341 -21.99 -18.49 -11.42
CA TRP A 341 -20.96 -19.42 -10.93
C TRP A 341 -20.39 -18.98 -9.59
N GLY A 342 -20.50 -17.67 -9.26
CA GLY A 342 -19.79 -17.03 -8.17
C GLY A 342 -18.30 -16.90 -8.41
N HIS A 343 -17.67 -16.14 -7.54
CA HIS A 343 -16.20 -15.99 -7.47
C HIS A 343 -15.76 -16.09 -6.02
N VAL A 344 -14.51 -16.52 -5.78
CA VAL A 344 -13.97 -16.66 -4.42
C VAL A 344 -12.47 -16.43 -4.44
N GLY A 345 -11.99 -15.77 -3.39
CA GLY A 345 -10.55 -15.60 -3.11
C GLY A 345 -10.26 -15.72 -1.62
N ILE A 346 -9.01 -15.50 -1.25
CA ILE A 346 -8.52 -15.51 0.13
C ILE A 346 -8.13 -14.08 0.52
N ALA A 347 -8.64 -13.59 1.63
CA ALA A 347 -8.29 -12.28 2.18
C ALA A 347 -6.82 -12.25 2.62
N LEU A 348 -6.08 -11.23 2.18
CA LEU A 348 -4.66 -11.05 2.53
C LEU A 348 -4.44 -10.17 3.76
N GLN A 349 -5.43 -9.35 4.14
CA GLN A 349 -5.42 -8.54 5.37
C GLN A 349 -6.74 -8.74 6.13
N THR A 350 -6.76 -8.22 7.36
CA THR A 350 -8.00 -8.07 8.15
C THR A 350 -8.56 -6.67 7.91
N GLY A 351 -9.82 -6.55 7.51
CA GLY A 351 -10.44 -5.26 7.22
C GLY A 351 -11.86 -5.37 6.66
N LYS A 352 -12.42 -4.26 6.19
CA LYS A 352 -13.66 -4.31 5.42
C LYS A 352 -13.39 -4.90 4.04
N TYR A 353 -14.40 -5.53 3.45
CA TYR A 353 -14.26 -6.26 2.19
C TYR A 353 -13.76 -5.40 1.02
N ASP A 354 -14.01 -4.10 1.04
CA ASP A 354 -13.61 -3.13 0.02
C ASP A 354 -12.29 -2.41 0.32
N GLU A 355 -11.72 -2.69 1.51
CA GLU A 355 -10.45 -2.11 2.00
C GLU A 355 -9.31 -3.14 2.04
N ILE A 356 -9.58 -4.42 1.79
CA ILE A 356 -8.60 -5.51 1.81
C ILE A 356 -8.20 -5.95 0.42
N ASP A 357 -7.01 -6.54 0.30
CA ASP A 357 -6.59 -7.27 -0.89
C ASP A 357 -7.00 -8.75 -0.81
N VAL A 358 -7.34 -9.29 -1.94
CA VAL A 358 -7.84 -10.67 -2.11
C VAL A 358 -7.01 -11.36 -3.19
N ILE A 359 -6.43 -12.51 -2.88
CA ILE A 359 -5.80 -13.36 -3.88
C ILE A 359 -6.82 -14.37 -4.41
N SER A 360 -6.97 -14.42 -5.73
CA SER A 360 -7.93 -15.31 -6.39
C SER A 360 -7.44 -15.72 -7.78
N ALA A 361 -8.23 -16.51 -8.49
CA ALA A 361 -7.91 -16.94 -9.85
C ALA A 361 -9.12 -16.70 -10.78
N PHE A 362 -8.90 -15.99 -11.90
CA PHE A 362 -9.83 -15.85 -13.00
C PHE A 362 -9.18 -16.37 -14.28
N ASP A 363 -8.55 -15.53 -15.09
CA ASP A 363 -7.73 -16.00 -16.23
C ASP A 363 -6.38 -16.57 -15.77
N TYR A 364 -5.85 -16.03 -14.68
CA TYR A 364 -4.64 -16.43 -13.96
C TYR A 364 -4.80 -16.11 -12.48
N VAL A 365 -3.85 -16.51 -11.64
CA VAL A 365 -3.82 -16.14 -10.21
C VAL A 365 -3.35 -14.70 -10.08
N TYR A 366 -4.09 -13.87 -9.36
CA TYR A 366 -3.79 -12.45 -9.16
C TYR A 366 -4.21 -11.96 -7.77
N ILE A 367 -3.63 -10.83 -7.38
CA ILE A 367 -4.04 -10.09 -6.18
C ILE A 367 -4.78 -8.84 -6.63
N GLU A 368 -5.95 -8.59 -6.05
CA GLU A 368 -6.78 -7.45 -6.39
C GLU A 368 -7.54 -6.95 -5.18
N SER A 369 -7.82 -5.65 -5.09
CA SER A 369 -8.62 -5.13 -4.00
C SER A 369 -10.05 -5.67 -4.05
N GLY A 370 -10.60 -5.99 -2.88
CA GLY A 370 -12.00 -6.43 -2.77
C GLY A 370 -12.99 -5.40 -3.29
N GLY A 371 -12.66 -4.12 -3.18
CA GLY A 371 -13.42 -3.03 -3.78
C GLY A 371 -13.41 -3.07 -5.30
N TYR A 372 -12.28 -3.34 -5.94
CA TYR A 372 -12.22 -3.49 -7.40
C TYR A 372 -13.00 -4.72 -7.87
N LEU A 373 -12.90 -5.85 -7.18
CA LEU A 373 -13.71 -7.04 -7.49
C LEU A 373 -15.21 -6.72 -7.43
N ALA A 374 -15.66 -6.01 -6.39
CA ALA A 374 -17.06 -5.68 -6.21
C ALA A 374 -17.56 -4.63 -7.22
N TYR A 375 -16.83 -3.54 -7.42
CA TYR A 375 -17.29 -2.37 -8.18
C TYR A 375 -16.68 -2.29 -9.58
N GLY A 376 -15.39 -2.61 -9.73
CA GLY A 376 -14.68 -2.55 -11.01
C GLY A 376 -15.02 -3.71 -11.92
N MET A 377 -15.09 -4.94 -11.40
CA MET A 377 -15.48 -6.13 -12.13
C MET A 377 -16.99 -6.44 -12.06
N ASN A 378 -17.76 -5.58 -11.40
CA ASN A 378 -19.21 -5.72 -11.21
C ASN A 378 -19.61 -7.08 -10.60
N MET A 379 -18.84 -7.53 -9.61
CA MET A 379 -19.10 -8.75 -8.86
C MET A 379 -19.68 -8.37 -7.49
N ASP A 380 -20.98 -8.48 -7.31
CA ASP A 380 -21.60 -8.17 -6.01
C ASP A 380 -20.98 -9.00 -4.89
N TYR A 381 -20.51 -8.33 -3.85
CA TYR A 381 -19.99 -9.00 -2.66
C TYR A 381 -21.08 -9.77 -1.93
N ILE A 382 -20.87 -11.06 -1.69
CA ILE A 382 -21.79 -11.94 -0.95
C ILE A 382 -21.49 -11.92 0.54
N GLY A 383 -20.23 -12.07 0.92
CA GLY A 383 -19.79 -12.21 2.29
C GLY A 383 -18.52 -13.04 2.39
N TRP A 384 -18.11 -13.36 3.61
CA TRP A 384 -16.95 -14.18 3.88
C TRP A 384 -17.27 -15.31 4.86
N THR A 385 -16.41 -16.32 4.91
CA THR A 385 -16.53 -17.42 5.88
C THR A 385 -15.23 -18.22 5.98
N TRP A 386 -15.11 -18.98 7.07
CA TRP A 386 -14.13 -20.06 7.19
C TRP A 386 -14.71 -21.33 6.57
N VAL A 387 -14.09 -21.86 5.53
CA VAL A 387 -14.47 -23.10 4.85
C VAL A 387 -13.89 -24.35 5.51
N PHE A 388 -13.40 -24.20 6.74
CA PHE A 388 -12.84 -25.24 7.61
C PHE A 388 -13.15 -24.92 9.07
N LYS A 389 -12.95 -25.90 9.97
CA LYS A 389 -13.04 -25.64 11.40
C LYS A 389 -11.75 -24.94 11.85
N LYS A 390 -11.86 -23.69 12.23
CA LYS A 390 -10.80 -23.03 12.97
C LYS A 390 -10.69 -23.68 14.35
N LYS A 391 -9.49 -24.06 14.75
CA LYS A 391 -9.23 -24.72 16.05
C LYS A 391 -9.41 -23.76 17.21
#